data_14201431a44a918b3ac41a5ee3cc1a09
#
_entry.id   14201431a44a918b3ac41a5ee3cc1a09
#
_cell.length_a   1.000
_cell.length_b   1.000
_cell.length_c   1.000
_cell.angle_alpha   90.00
_cell.angle_beta   90.00
_cell.angle_gamma   90.00
#
_symmetry.space_group_name_H-M   'P 1'
#
loop_
_entity.id
_entity.type
_entity.pdbx_description
1 polymer ?
#
loop_
_entity_poly.entity_id
_entity_poly.type
_entity_poly.pdbx_seq_one_letter_code
_entity_poly.pdbx_strand_id
1 'polypeptide(L)'
;MEQIKGIYAAGLSILDSDLGLDCKSTIEHAERIIDLGCHGVVFFGSTGQSQLISLREKILLINQLPKSKLNEKFIIGTGLNSLGDTISMMKISKSTGFDKFLIMPPAYYKYEDNDVFNFYSKIIKEVKDCKIILYNFEKLSGYKFSKECIYKLVENFPNQIVGVKDSSYNLFENLKIDNFSVMPGSESKLLKGLELGCTGIITATTNVTASLARNVYDNFTKNLTQYSNEKLCRVRAVFEKFNLISGLHTFMSQDNNKYKNLLPPLKLLENQEEIELLSNLKKIEFEINKLKAA
;
A
#
# COMPACT_ATOMS: atom_id res chain seq x y z
N MET A 1 -19.69 9.38 -6.25
CA MET A 1 -18.95 8.65 -5.18
C MET A 1 -17.73 9.46 -4.77
N GLU A 2 -17.36 9.42 -3.51
CA GLU A 2 -16.14 10.09 -3.04
C GLU A 2 -14.91 9.31 -3.53
N GLN A 3 -14.04 9.99 -4.28
CA GLN A 3 -12.78 9.42 -4.77
C GLN A 3 -11.80 9.20 -3.60
N ILE A 4 -11.03 8.13 -3.64
CA ILE A 4 -9.91 7.91 -2.73
C ILE A 4 -8.77 8.84 -3.17
N LYS A 5 -8.41 9.82 -2.32
CA LYS A 5 -7.41 10.86 -2.63
C LYS A 5 -6.38 10.96 -1.52
N GLY A 6 -5.15 11.30 -1.90
CA GLY A 6 -4.10 11.60 -0.94
C GLY A 6 -2.97 10.57 -0.87
N ILE A 7 -2.25 10.60 0.23
CA ILE A 7 -1.07 9.79 0.49
C ILE A 7 -1.46 8.61 1.37
N TYR A 8 -1.32 7.41 0.84
CA TYR A 8 -1.57 6.18 1.57
C TYR A 8 -0.29 5.36 1.72
N ALA A 9 -0.06 4.86 2.92
CA ALA A 9 1.00 3.89 3.15
C ALA A 9 0.49 2.46 2.89
N ALA A 10 1.26 1.67 2.14
CA ALA A 10 1.17 0.23 2.24
C ALA A 10 1.88 -0.17 3.55
N GLY A 11 1.11 -0.30 4.64
CA GLY A 11 1.60 -0.44 6.00
C GLY A 11 2.47 -1.67 6.21
N LEU A 12 3.50 -1.55 7.05
CA LEU A 12 4.27 -2.68 7.54
C LEU A 12 3.40 -3.51 8.49
N SER A 13 3.57 -4.83 8.45
CA SER A 13 3.07 -5.73 9.49
C SER A 13 4.19 -5.97 10.51
N ILE A 14 3.87 -5.81 11.78
CA ILE A 14 4.83 -6.00 12.88
C ILE A 14 4.63 -7.42 13.43
N LEU A 15 5.72 -8.13 13.64
CA LEU A 15 5.72 -9.50 14.14
C LEU A 15 6.32 -9.56 15.54
N ASP A 16 5.81 -10.46 16.35
CA ASP A 16 6.39 -10.79 17.64
C ASP A 16 7.65 -11.68 17.52
N SER A 17 8.23 -12.12 18.64
CA SER A 17 9.43 -12.97 18.68
C SER A 17 9.22 -14.35 18.08
N ASP A 18 7.99 -14.84 18.05
CA ASP A 18 7.62 -16.16 17.52
C ASP A 18 7.16 -16.06 16.05
N LEU A 19 7.36 -14.89 15.42
CA LEU A 19 6.94 -14.54 14.08
C LEU A 19 5.42 -14.52 13.87
N GLY A 20 4.65 -14.45 14.94
CA GLY A 20 3.21 -14.18 14.88
C GLY A 20 2.91 -12.70 14.62
N LEU A 21 1.76 -12.40 14.03
CA LEU A 21 1.34 -11.02 13.77
C LEU A 21 1.00 -10.30 15.09
N ASP A 22 1.84 -9.34 15.50
CA ASP A 22 1.52 -8.42 16.59
C ASP A 22 0.49 -7.40 16.13
N CYS A 23 -0.78 -7.71 16.34
CA CYS A 23 -1.90 -6.86 15.94
C CYS A 23 -1.83 -5.47 16.57
N LYS A 24 -1.47 -5.37 17.85
CA LYS A 24 -1.39 -4.09 18.58
C LYS A 24 -0.32 -3.20 17.98
N SER A 25 0.92 -3.70 17.87
CA SER A 25 2.02 -2.94 17.29
C SER A 25 1.79 -2.58 15.82
N THR A 26 1.10 -3.44 15.05
CA THR A 26 0.73 -3.15 13.66
C THR A 26 -0.28 -2.00 13.56
N ILE A 27 -1.27 -1.95 14.46
CA ILE A 27 -2.24 -0.84 14.52
C ILE A 27 -1.55 0.45 14.97
N GLU A 28 -0.75 0.42 16.03
CA GLU A 28 0.03 1.58 16.53
C GLU A 28 0.94 2.15 15.42
N HIS A 29 1.57 1.28 14.62
CA HIS A 29 2.36 1.71 13.47
C HIS A 29 1.50 2.43 12.43
N ALA A 30 0.33 1.91 12.10
CA ALA A 30 -0.59 2.53 11.15
C ALA A 30 -1.08 3.90 11.64
N GLU A 31 -1.46 4.02 12.91
CA GLU A 31 -1.87 5.29 13.54
C GLU A 31 -0.73 6.31 13.49
N ARG A 32 0.48 5.90 13.87
CA ARG A 32 1.69 6.75 13.79
C ARG A 32 1.94 7.30 12.39
N ILE A 33 1.78 6.50 11.34
CA ILE A 33 2.01 6.97 9.96
C ILE A 33 0.94 7.99 9.54
N ILE A 34 -0.29 7.82 10.00
CA ILE A 34 -1.38 8.79 9.77
C ILE A 34 -1.07 10.11 10.50
N ASP A 35 -0.63 10.06 11.74
CA ASP A 35 -0.23 11.25 12.51
C ASP A 35 0.96 11.98 11.87
N LEU A 36 1.86 11.25 11.20
CA LEU A 36 2.97 11.81 10.42
C LEU A 36 2.56 12.36 9.05
N GLY A 37 1.29 12.30 8.67
CA GLY A 37 0.76 12.97 7.49
C GLY A 37 0.12 12.09 6.42
N CYS A 38 0.13 10.76 6.53
CA CYS A 38 -0.65 9.92 5.62
C CYS A 38 -2.16 10.17 5.77
N HIS A 39 -2.87 10.16 4.66
CA HIS A 39 -4.33 10.23 4.65
C HIS A 39 -4.97 8.90 5.08
N GLY A 40 -4.23 7.80 4.91
CA GLY A 40 -4.66 6.50 5.37
C GLY A 40 -3.59 5.41 5.19
N VAL A 41 -3.94 4.20 5.61
CA VAL A 41 -3.07 3.03 5.56
C VAL A 41 -3.80 1.86 4.91
N VAL A 42 -3.09 1.15 4.05
CA VAL A 42 -3.53 -0.11 3.45
C VAL A 42 -2.84 -1.25 4.18
N PHE A 43 -3.59 -2.03 4.95
CA PHE A 43 -3.09 -3.26 5.58
C PHE A 43 -2.95 -4.38 4.54
N PHE A 44 -2.10 -5.33 4.79
CA PHE A 44 -1.91 -6.54 3.99
C PHE A 44 -1.66 -6.28 2.49
N GLY A 45 -1.02 -5.15 2.15
CA GLY A 45 -0.34 -4.99 0.88
C GLY A 45 0.94 -5.84 0.84
N SER A 46 1.64 -5.88 -0.29
CA SER A 46 2.91 -6.61 -0.42
C SER A 46 3.96 -6.16 0.61
N THR A 47 4.02 -4.86 0.91
CA THR A 47 4.91 -4.29 1.94
C THR A 47 4.61 -4.83 3.34
N GLY A 48 3.36 -5.13 3.65
CA GLY A 48 2.93 -5.74 4.90
C GLY A 48 3.06 -7.27 4.91
N GLN A 49 3.94 -7.86 4.09
CA GLN A 49 4.22 -9.31 4.05
C GLN A 49 2.96 -10.17 3.80
N SER A 50 1.98 -9.64 3.09
CA SER A 50 0.63 -10.22 3.01
C SER A 50 0.58 -11.67 2.53
N GLN A 51 1.48 -12.06 1.61
CA GLN A 51 1.51 -13.44 1.10
C GLN A 51 2.07 -14.47 2.11
N LEU A 52 2.73 -13.98 3.16
CA LEU A 52 3.37 -14.79 4.20
C LEU A 52 2.55 -14.86 5.49
N ILE A 53 1.65 -13.89 5.72
CA ILE A 53 0.76 -13.85 6.88
C ILE A 53 -0.47 -14.74 6.60
N SER A 54 -0.78 -15.62 7.54
CA SER A 54 -1.92 -16.53 7.42
C SER A 54 -3.27 -15.79 7.41
N LEU A 55 -4.28 -16.39 6.77
CA LEU A 55 -5.65 -15.83 6.78
C LEU A 55 -6.17 -15.68 8.22
N ARG A 56 -5.86 -16.61 9.11
CA ARG A 56 -6.25 -16.55 10.53
C ARG A 56 -5.71 -15.29 11.21
N GLU A 57 -4.44 -14.96 11.02
CA GLU A 57 -3.82 -13.76 11.60
C GLU A 57 -4.38 -12.47 10.99
N LYS A 58 -4.64 -12.48 9.68
CA LYS A 58 -5.32 -11.35 9.01
C LYS A 58 -6.69 -11.08 9.64
N ILE A 59 -7.48 -12.13 9.88
CA ILE A 59 -8.79 -12.02 10.53
C ILE A 59 -8.65 -11.53 11.98
N LEU A 60 -7.64 -11.98 12.74
CA LEU A 60 -7.38 -11.49 14.08
C LEU A 60 -7.12 -9.98 14.10
N LEU A 61 -6.29 -9.47 13.18
CA LEU A 61 -6.07 -8.02 13.06
C LEU A 61 -7.35 -7.29 12.67
N ILE A 62 -8.06 -7.74 11.64
CA ILE A 62 -9.31 -7.11 11.16
C ILE A 62 -10.32 -6.94 12.29
N ASN A 63 -10.48 -7.92 13.17
CA ASN A 63 -11.36 -7.85 14.31
C ASN A 63 -10.93 -6.84 15.39
N GLN A 64 -9.67 -6.40 15.38
CA GLN A 64 -9.15 -5.40 16.32
C GLN A 64 -9.17 -3.98 15.74
N LEU A 65 -9.13 -3.82 14.42
CA LEU A 65 -9.10 -2.51 13.75
C LEU A 65 -10.24 -1.56 14.14
N PRO A 66 -11.50 -2.01 14.39
CA PRO A 66 -12.57 -1.11 14.78
C PRO A 66 -12.34 -0.37 16.10
N LYS A 67 -11.40 -0.85 16.94
CA LYS A 67 -11.04 -0.19 18.21
C LYS A 67 -10.20 1.07 18.01
N SER A 68 -9.58 1.24 16.84
CA SER A 68 -8.83 2.45 16.48
C SER A 68 -9.79 3.60 16.18
N LYS A 69 -9.46 4.79 16.68
CA LYS A 69 -10.19 6.04 16.36
C LYS A 69 -9.98 6.51 14.92
N LEU A 70 -9.02 5.91 14.21
CA LEU A 70 -8.65 6.23 12.82
C LEU A 70 -9.12 5.15 11.83
N ASN A 71 -10.06 4.29 12.24
CA ASN A 71 -10.49 3.13 11.46
C ASN A 71 -11.06 3.50 10.08
N GLU A 72 -11.70 4.66 9.93
CA GLU A 72 -12.21 5.14 8.63
C GLU A 72 -11.11 5.42 7.59
N LYS A 73 -9.85 5.57 8.04
CA LYS A 73 -8.65 5.79 7.19
C LYS A 73 -7.98 4.48 6.76
N PHE A 74 -8.53 3.34 7.18
CA PHE A 74 -7.95 2.04 6.87
C PHE A 74 -8.57 1.41 5.62
N ILE A 75 -7.72 0.80 4.81
CA ILE A 75 -8.09 0.01 3.64
C ILE A 75 -7.53 -1.40 3.85
N ILE A 76 -8.30 -2.41 3.51
CA ILE A 76 -7.89 -3.80 3.68
C ILE A 76 -7.37 -4.36 2.35
N GLY A 77 -6.07 -4.67 2.28
CA GLY A 77 -5.54 -5.49 1.20
C GLY A 77 -5.84 -6.97 1.46
N THR A 78 -6.25 -7.71 0.47
CA THR A 78 -6.52 -9.14 0.68
C THR A 78 -5.22 -9.96 0.67
N GLY A 79 -4.36 -9.71 -0.32
CA GLY A 79 -3.07 -10.40 -0.44
C GLY A 79 -3.21 -11.93 -0.45
N LEU A 80 -4.25 -12.47 -1.12
CA LEU A 80 -4.58 -13.89 -1.14
C LEU A 80 -4.72 -14.39 -2.58
N ASN A 81 -4.23 -15.59 -2.86
CA ASN A 81 -4.41 -16.26 -4.15
C ASN A 81 -5.72 -17.04 -4.22
N SER A 82 -6.23 -17.53 -3.09
CA SER A 82 -7.48 -18.28 -3.00
C SER A 82 -8.68 -17.35 -3.15
N LEU A 83 -9.54 -17.61 -4.15
CA LEU A 83 -10.80 -16.88 -4.34
C LEU A 83 -11.72 -17.03 -3.13
N GLY A 84 -11.84 -18.23 -2.57
CA GLY A 84 -12.68 -18.50 -1.41
C GLY A 84 -12.22 -17.75 -0.16
N ASP A 85 -10.90 -17.73 0.10
CA ASP A 85 -10.33 -16.99 1.23
C ASP A 85 -10.45 -15.48 1.04
N THR A 86 -10.27 -14.97 -0.18
CA THR A 86 -10.50 -13.56 -0.52
C THR A 86 -11.94 -13.15 -0.20
N ILE A 87 -12.94 -13.91 -0.66
CA ILE A 87 -14.34 -13.65 -0.40
C ILE A 87 -14.65 -13.73 1.10
N SER A 88 -14.14 -14.74 1.80
CA SER A 88 -14.36 -14.95 3.23
C SER A 88 -13.77 -13.78 4.05
N MET A 89 -12.54 -13.39 3.75
CA MET A 89 -11.88 -12.25 4.39
C MET A 89 -12.63 -10.94 4.16
N MET A 90 -13.09 -10.69 2.94
CA MET A 90 -13.89 -9.49 2.63
C MET A 90 -15.24 -9.49 3.35
N LYS A 91 -15.95 -10.61 3.45
CA LYS A 91 -17.20 -10.74 4.21
C LYS A 91 -16.98 -10.43 5.70
N ILE A 92 -15.92 -10.96 6.29
CA ILE A 92 -15.54 -10.67 7.69
C ILE A 92 -15.17 -9.19 7.86
N SER A 93 -14.36 -8.63 6.96
CA SER A 93 -14.01 -7.21 7.00
C SER A 93 -15.26 -6.31 6.96
N LYS A 94 -16.21 -6.64 6.10
CA LYS A 94 -17.49 -5.90 6.03
C LYS A 94 -18.30 -5.99 7.33
N SER A 95 -18.37 -7.14 7.97
CA SER A 95 -19.07 -7.30 9.24
C SER A 95 -18.42 -6.49 10.38
N THR A 96 -17.17 -6.10 10.22
CA THR A 96 -16.42 -5.23 11.15
C THR A 96 -16.36 -3.76 10.71
N GLY A 97 -17.07 -3.39 9.62
CA GLY A 97 -17.21 -1.99 9.19
C GLY A 97 -16.26 -1.55 8.06
N PHE A 98 -15.48 -2.45 7.46
CA PHE A 98 -14.55 -2.11 6.38
C PHE A 98 -15.12 -2.54 5.03
N ASP A 99 -15.31 -1.59 4.12
CA ASP A 99 -15.84 -1.79 2.78
C ASP A 99 -14.86 -1.51 1.64
N LYS A 100 -13.65 -0.99 1.96
CA LYS A 100 -12.61 -0.61 0.99
C LYS A 100 -11.52 -1.68 0.94
N PHE A 101 -11.24 -2.20 -0.25
CA PHE A 101 -10.32 -3.31 -0.45
C PHE A 101 -9.29 -3.00 -1.53
N LEU A 102 -8.01 -3.36 -1.28
CA LEU A 102 -6.97 -3.43 -2.30
C LEU A 102 -6.78 -4.88 -2.70
N ILE A 103 -7.09 -5.22 -3.97
CA ILE A 103 -7.07 -6.61 -4.44
C ILE A 103 -6.16 -6.72 -5.67
N MET A 104 -5.17 -7.61 -5.57
CA MET A 104 -4.31 -8.03 -6.67
C MET A 104 -4.87 -9.32 -7.29
N PRO A 105 -4.81 -9.50 -8.61
CA PRO A 105 -5.10 -10.81 -9.22
C PRO A 105 -4.21 -11.88 -8.60
N PRO A 106 -4.69 -13.14 -8.49
CA PRO A 106 -3.88 -14.23 -7.94
C PRO A 106 -2.56 -14.37 -8.69
N ALA A 107 -1.48 -14.65 -7.98
CA ALA A 107 -0.18 -14.93 -8.58
C ALA A 107 -0.04 -16.38 -9.03
N TYR A 108 1.09 -16.72 -9.66
CA TYR A 108 1.55 -18.05 -10.01
C TYR A 108 1.11 -18.56 -11.38
N TYR A 109 -0.17 -18.40 -11.76
CA TYR A 109 -0.66 -18.81 -13.08
C TYR A 109 -0.64 -17.66 -14.08
N LYS A 110 -0.68 -17.97 -15.37
CA LYS A 110 -0.86 -16.98 -16.43
C LYS A 110 -2.35 -16.72 -16.65
N TYR A 111 -2.68 -15.48 -16.83
CA TYR A 111 -4.05 -15.01 -17.03
C TYR A 111 -4.13 -14.06 -18.22
N GLU A 112 -5.32 -14.02 -18.80
CA GLU A 112 -5.74 -13.01 -19.76
C GLU A 112 -6.80 -12.09 -19.14
N ASP A 113 -7.10 -10.99 -19.81
CA ASP A 113 -8.07 -9.98 -19.34
C ASP A 113 -9.42 -10.55 -18.95
N ASN A 114 -9.92 -11.54 -19.72
CA ASN A 114 -11.19 -12.18 -19.43
C ASN A 114 -11.17 -13.01 -18.15
N ASP A 115 -10.06 -13.66 -17.85
CA ASP A 115 -9.90 -14.46 -16.61
C ASP A 115 -9.91 -13.53 -15.39
N VAL A 116 -9.17 -12.41 -15.49
CA VAL A 116 -9.11 -11.39 -14.45
C VAL A 116 -10.48 -10.71 -14.28
N PHE A 117 -11.18 -10.37 -15.37
CA PHE A 117 -12.55 -9.87 -15.31
C PHE A 117 -13.47 -10.85 -14.58
N ASN A 118 -13.40 -12.14 -14.89
CA ASN A 118 -14.21 -13.18 -14.25
C ASN A 118 -13.89 -13.31 -12.76
N PHE A 119 -12.62 -13.21 -12.37
CA PHE A 119 -12.19 -13.23 -10.96
C PHE A 119 -12.84 -12.10 -10.16
N TYR A 120 -12.72 -10.84 -10.60
CA TYR A 120 -13.33 -9.71 -9.91
C TYR A 120 -14.87 -9.76 -9.95
N SER A 121 -15.45 -10.19 -11.08
CA SER A 121 -16.90 -10.36 -11.19
C SER A 121 -17.45 -11.36 -10.17
N LYS A 122 -16.73 -12.46 -9.93
CA LYS A 122 -17.11 -13.45 -8.93
C LYS A 122 -17.03 -12.88 -7.51
N ILE A 123 -15.98 -12.14 -7.18
CA ILE A 123 -15.83 -11.47 -5.88
C ILE A 123 -16.99 -10.50 -5.65
N ILE A 124 -17.29 -9.63 -6.62
CA ILE A 124 -18.31 -8.58 -6.49
C ILE A 124 -19.71 -9.18 -6.34
N LYS A 125 -20.00 -10.27 -7.03
CA LYS A 125 -21.29 -10.98 -6.89
C LYS A 125 -21.48 -11.56 -5.48
N GLU A 126 -20.40 -12.04 -4.86
CA GLU A 126 -20.42 -12.63 -3.53
C GLU A 126 -20.33 -11.61 -2.39
N VAL A 127 -19.65 -10.47 -2.63
CA VAL A 127 -19.44 -9.41 -1.64
C VAL A 127 -20.05 -8.12 -2.16
N LYS A 128 -21.34 -7.94 -1.93
CA LYS A 128 -22.07 -6.74 -2.35
C LYS A 128 -21.61 -5.50 -1.55
N ASP A 129 -21.81 -4.32 -2.12
CA ASP A 129 -21.52 -3.02 -1.49
C ASP A 129 -20.07 -2.90 -0.99
N CYS A 130 -19.10 -3.46 -1.72
CA CYS A 130 -17.67 -3.27 -1.50
C CYS A 130 -17.11 -2.23 -2.47
N LYS A 131 -15.98 -1.62 -2.12
CA LYS A 131 -15.20 -0.71 -2.95
C LYS A 131 -13.83 -1.32 -3.18
N ILE A 132 -13.51 -1.61 -4.43
CA ILE A 132 -12.29 -2.32 -4.81
C ILE A 132 -11.35 -1.35 -5.52
N ILE A 133 -10.13 -1.25 -5.02
CA ILE A 133 -8.97 -0.70 -5.70
C ILE A 133 -8.27 -1.88 -6.36
N LEU A 134 -8.19 -1.89 -7.67
CA LEU A 134 -7.44 -2.89 -8.43
C LEU A 134 -5.95 -2.71 -8.12
N TYR A 135 -5.21 -3.80 -7.94
CA TYR A 135 -3.78 -3.71 -7.71
C TYR A 135 -3.00 -4.22 -8.91
N ASN A 136 -2.47 -3.29 -9.69
CA ASN A 136 -1.66 -3.56 -10.88
C ASN A 136 -0.18 -3.66 -10.50
N PHE A 137 0.34 -4.86 -10.38
CA PHE A 137 1.76 -5.11 -10.11
C PHE A 137 2.22 -6.41 -10.78
N GLU A 138 2.57 -6.29 -12.07
CA GLU A 138 2.96 -7.42 -12.93
C GLU A 138 4.09 -8.27 -12.33
N LYS A 139 5.10 -7.63 -11.72
CA LYS A 139 6.24 -8.34 -11.12
C LYS A 139 5.84 -9.33 -10.01
N LEU A 140 4.70 -9.12 -9.35
CA LEU A 140 4.22 -9.98 -8.27
C LEU A 140 3.10 -10.92 -8.71
N SER A 141 2.17 -10.45 -9.53
CA SER A 141 1.02 -11.24 -9.96
C SER A 141 1.27 -12.05 -11.24
N GLY A 142 2.27 -11.65 -12.04
CA GLY A 142 2.48 -12.21 -13.39
C GLY A 142 1.50 -11.67 -14.44
N TYR A 143 0.58 -10.76 -14.04
CA TYR A 143 -0.40 -10.13 -14.91
C TYR A 143 -0.31 -8.60 -14.84
N LYS A 144 -0.39 -7.95 -16.00
CA LYS A 144 -0.44 -6.50 -16.15
C LYS A 144 -1.80 -6.10 -16.69
N PHE A 145 -2.53 -5.29 -15.91
CA PHE A 145 -3.82 -4.78 -16.38
C PHE A 145 -3.68 -4.00 -17.69
N SER A 146 -4.49 -4.36 -18.68
CA SER A 146 -4.78 -3.52 -19.83
C SER A 146 -5.78 -2.42 -19.44
N LYS A 147 -5.84 -1.35 -20.22
CA LYS A 147 -6.89 -0.32 -20.06
C LYS A 147 -8.25 -0.92 -20.35
N GLU A 148 -8.33 -1.77 -21.37
CA GLU A 148 -9.53 -2.45 -21.83
C GLU A 148 -10.17 -3.29 -20.71
N CYS A 149 -9.34 -4.04 -19.97
CA CYS A 149 -9.81 -4.80 -18.82
C CYS A 149 -10.39 -3.89 -17.71
N ILE A 150 -9.71 -2.76 -17.42
CA ILE A 150 -10.19 -1.80 -16.42
C ILE A 150 -11.49 -1.13 -16.88
N TYR A 151 -11.57 -0.66 -18.12
CA TYR A 151 -12.80 -0.06 -18.66
C TYR A 151 -13.97 -1.04 -18.57
N LYS A 152 -13.76 -2.29 -18.98
CA LYS A 152 -14.77 -3.35 -18.88
C LYS A 152 -15.23 -3.59 -17.44
N LEU A 153 -14.29 -3.61 -16.47
CA LEU A 153 -14.61 -3.77 -15.06
C LEU A 153 -15.42 -2.57 -14.51
N VAL A 154 -15.03 -1.35 -14.83
CA VAL A 154 -15.72 -0.13 -14.38
C VAL A 154 -17.10 -0.02 -15.00
N GLU A 155 -17.23 -0.32 -16.29
CA GLU A 155 -18.52 -0.31 -17.00
C GLU A 155 -19.53 -1.29 -16.38
N ASN A 156 -19.09 -2.49 -16.02
CA ASN A 156 -19.95 -3.52 -15.44
C ASN A 156 -20.17 -3.34 -13.93
N PHE A 157 -19.22 -2.70 -13.21
CA PHE A 157 -19.26 -2.55 -11.75
C PHE A 157 -18.87 -1.12 -11.31
N PRO A 158 -19.56 -0.08 -11.79
CA PRO A 158 -19.16 1.32 -11.58
C PRO A 158 -19.16 1.76 -10.11
N ASN A 159 -19.95 1.11 -9.27
CA ASN A 159 -20.04 1.41 -7.84
C ASN A 159 -19.03 0.64 -6.98
N GLN A 160 -18.47 -0.45 -7.51
CA GLN A 160 -17.56 -1.34 -6.79
C GLN A 160 -16.10 -1.13 -7.19
N ILE A 161 -15.81 -0.92 -8.47
CA ILE A 161 -14.45 -0.71 -8.97
C ILE A 161 -14.14 0.78 -8.94
N VAL A 162 -13.48 1.24 -7.87
CA VAL A 162 -13.34 2.67 -7.56
C VAL A 162 -11.95 3.24 -7.84
N GLY A 163 -10.98 2.41 -8.15
CA GLY A 163 -9.63 2.88 -8.42
C GLY A 163 -8.64 1.77 -8.80
N VAL A 164 -7.43 2.20 -9.08
CA VAL A 164 -6.28 1.33 -9.32
C VAL A 164 -5.04 1.85 -8.61
N LYS A 165 -4.35 0.96 -7.90
CA LYS A 165 -2.95 1.15 -7.50
C LYS A 165 -2.06 0.65 -8.63
N ASP A 166 -1.33 1.56 -9.27
CA ASP A 166 -0.47 1.23 -10.42
C ASP A 166 1.01 1.16 -10.02
N SER A 167 1.49 -0.05 -9.74
CA SER A 167 2.90 -0.34 -9.47
C SER A 167 3.64 -0.89 -10.68
N SER A 168 2.95 -1.13 -11.80
CA SER A 168 3.52 -1.47 -13.11
C SER A 168 3.79 -0.21 -13.97
N TYR A 169 3.22 0.92 -13.58
CA TYR A 169 3.40 2.25 -14.19
C TYR A 169 2.97 2.36 -15.67
N ASN A 170 2.11 1.46 -16.14
CA ASN A 170 1.58 1.50 -17.50
C ASN A 170 0.22 2.21 -17.61
N LEU A 171 -0.39 2.58 -16.49
CA LEU A 171 -1.74 3.14 -16.44
C LEU A 171 -1.77 4.61 -16.00
N PHE A 172 -0.95 5.01 -15.02
CA PHE A 172 -1.07 6.30 -14.33
C PHE A 172 -0.94 7.51 -15.25
N GLU A 173 -0.22 7.40 -16.37
CA GLU A 173 -0.07 8.51 -17.31
C GLU A 173 -1.30 8.66 -18.24
N ASN A 174 -1.96 7.55 -18.57
CA ASN A 174 -2.89 7.50 -19.71
C ASN A 174 -4.29 6.97 -19.38
N LEU A 175 -4.53 6.43 -18.19
CA LEU A 175 -5.85 5.96 -17.80
C LEU A 175 -6.69 7.15 -17.31
N LYS A 176 -7.81 7.43 -17.98
CA LYS A 176 -8.74 8.51 -17.64
C LYS A 176 -10.14 7.93 -17.52
N ILE A 177 -10.67 7.92 -16.31
CA ILE A 177 -12.02 7.47 -15.99
C ILE A 177 -12.58 8.43 -14.95
N ASP A 178 -13.76 8.96 -15.20
CA ASP A 178 -14.44 9.90 -14.30
C ASP A 178 -14.70 9.25 -12.93
N ASN A 179 -14.43 10.00 -11.86
CA ASN A 179 -14.64 9.56 -10.47
C ASN A 179 -13.88 8.29 -10.07
N PHE A 180 -12.82 7.95 -10.79
CA PHE A 180 -11.98 6.79 -10.55
C PHE A 180 -10.61 7.22 -10.01
N SER A 181 -10.10 6.52 -9.00
CA SER A 181 -8.84 6.87 -8.34
C SER A 181 -7.66 6.15 -9.00
N VAL A 182 -6.76 6.89 -9.63
CA VAL A 182 -5.49 6.35 -10.14
C VAL A 182 -4.38 6.74 -9.17
N MET A 183 -3.68 5.75 -8.62
CA MET A 183 -2.69 5.95 -7.56
C MET A 183 -1.40 5.18 -7.89
N PRO A 184 -0.34 5.85 -8.38
CA PRO A 184 0.97 5.22 -8.57
C PRO A 184 1.53 4.58 -7.29
N GLY A 185 2.35 3.54 -7.47
CA GLY A 185 2.94 2.76 -6.37
C GLY A 185 4.30 3.27 -5.88
N SER A 186 4.70 4.49 -6.23
CA SER A 186 6.00 5.06 -5.84
C SER A 186 5.94 6.57 -5.63
N GLU A 187 6.68 7.05 -4.64
CA GLU A 187 6.87 8.48 -4.37
C GLU A 187 7.51 9.23 -5.54
N SER A 188 8.37 8.57 -6.30
CA SER A 188 8.98 9.17 -7.50
C SER A 188 7.98 9.52 -8.60
N LYS A 189 6.74 9.02 -8.48
CA LYS A 189 5.64 9.29 -9.40
C LYS A 189 4.57 10.21 -8.81
N LEU A 190 4.74 10.69 -7.56
CA LEU A 190 3.72 11.48 -6.88
C LEU A 190 3.43 12.78 -7.63
N LEU A 191 4.42 13.66 -7.76
CA LEU A 191 4.20 14.98 -8.36
C LEU A 191 3.73 14.86 -9.82
N LYS A 192 4.46 14.08 -10.64
CA LYS A 192 4.06 13.84 -12.04
C LYS A 192 2.65 13.23 -12.13
N GLY A 193 2.33 12.28 -11.26
CA GLY A 193 0.99 11.67 -11.22
C GLY A 193 -0.10 12.70 -10.93
N LEU A 194 0.11 13.58 -9.95
CA LEU A 194 -0.84 14.66 -9.61
C LEU A 194 -1.03 15.62 -10.80
N GLU A 195 0.04 16.03 -11.47
CA GLU A 195 0.02 16.86 -12.68
C GLU A 195 -0.79 16.20 -13.81
N LEU A 196 -0.77 14.88 -13.89
CA LEU A 196 -1.53 14.09 -14.86
C LEU A 196 -2.95 13.72 -14.38
N GLY A 197 -3.38 14.19 -13.20
CA GLY A 197 -4.71 13.97 -12.67
C GLY A 197 -4.88 12.70 -11.84
N CYS A 198 -3.79 12.06 -11.40
CA CYS A 198 -3.85 11.01 -10.38
C CYS A 198 -4.33 11.59 -9.06
N THR A 199 -4.98 10.77 -8.23
CA THR A 199 -5.60 11.23 -6.98
C THR A 199 -4.66 11.19 -5.78
N GLY A 200 -3.45 10.63 -5.93
CA GLY A 200 -2.46 10.46 -4.87
C GLY A 200 -1.57 9.24 -5.13
N ILE A 201 -1.05 8.62 -4.08
CA ILE A 201 -0.23 7.41 -4.14
C ILE A 201 -0.61 6.37 -3.07
N ILE A 202 -0.34 5.09 -3.36
CA ILE A 202 -0.30 4.02 -2.35
C ILE A 202 1.08 3.36 -2.44
N THR A 203 1.95 3.59 -1.45
CA THR A 203 3.37 3.21 -1.60
C THR A 203 3.99 2.68 -0.30
N ALA A 204 5.15 2.05 -0.42
CA ALA A 204 5.84 1.41 0.69
C ALA A 204 6.66 2.40 1.54
N THR A 205 7.42 3.31 0.90
CA THR A 205 8.33 4.18 1.65
C THR A 205 7.61 5.28 2.44
N THR A 206 6.32 5.52 2.23
CA THR A 206 5.50 6.37 3.12
C THR A 206 5.43 5.87 4.57
N ASN A 207 5.81 4.63 4.86
CA ASN A 207 6.03 4.17 6.24
C ASN A 207 7.10 5.02 6.97
N VAL A 208 7.99 5.68 6.22
CA VAL A 208 9.06 6.53 6.75
C VAL A 208 9.07 7.94 6.14
N THR A 209 8.41 8.17 5.00
CA THR A 209 8.40 9.46 4.28
C THR A 209 7.05 10.18 4.33
N ALA A 210 6.14 9.80 5.23
CA ALA A 210 4.78 10.33 5.30
C ALA A 210 4.72 11.87 5.24
N SER A 211 5.49 12.56 6.09
CA SER A 211 5.52 14.04 6.15
C SER A 211 6.04 14.66 4.85
N LEU A 212 7.08 14.09 4.23
CA LEU A 212 7.61 14.59 2.96
C LEU A 212 6.58 14.42 1.84
N ALA A 213 5.97 13.24 1.74
CA ALA A 213 4.95 12.95 0.73
C ALA A 213 3.71 13.83 0.93
N ARG A 214 3.31 14.06 2.19
CA ARG A 214 2.21 14.96 2.54
C ARG A 214 2.51 16.39 2.10
N ASN A 215 3.70 16.91 2.35
CA ASN A 215 4.10 18.25 1.93
C ASN A 215 4.05 18.41 0.40
N VAL A 216 4.51 17.41 -0.36
CA VAL A 216 4.41 17.45 -1.82
C VAL A 216 2.94 17.49 -2.27
N TYR A 217 2.10 16.66 -1.69
CA TYR A 217 0.67 16.62 -2.02
C TYR A 217 -0.04 17.92 -1.68
N ASP A 218 0.14 18.45 -0.48
CA ASP A 218 -0.50 19.68 -0.02
C ASP A 218 -0.02 20.90 -0.81
N ASN A 219 1.28 20.98 -1.11
CA ASN A 219 1.84 22.06 -1.93
C ASN A 219 1.27 22.03 -3.35
N PHE A 220 1.13 20.83 -3.94
CA PHE A 220 0.48 20.70 -5.26
C PHE A 220 -0.97 21.17 -5.22
N THR A 221 -1.76 20.71 -4.25
CA THR A 221 -3.18 21.07 -4.14
C THR A 221 -3.42 22.54 -3.86
N LYS A 222 -2.43 23.21 -3.24
CA LYS A 222 -2.47 24.66 -2.93
C LYS A 222 -1.72 25.51 -3.96
N ASN A 223 -1.22 24.93 -5.05
CA ASN A 223 -0.38 25.59 -6.07
C ASN A 223 0.86 26.27 -5.48
N LEU A 224 1.51 25.65 -4.49
CA LEU A 224 2.72 26.14 -3.84
C LEU A 224 3.97 25.49 -4.45
N THR A 225 5.13 26.11 -4.19
CA THR A 225 6.44 25.62 -4.66
C THR A 225 6.80 24.27 -4.06
N GLN A 226 7.37 23.39 -4.88
CA GLN A 226 7.69 21.99 -4.53
C GLN A 226 9.10 21.82 -3.95
N TYR A 227 9.33 22.23 -2.71
CA TYR A 227 10.65 22.10 -2.06
C TYR A 227 10.96 20.68 -1.58
N SER A 228 9.95 19.85 -1.28
CA SER A 228 10.13 18.52 -0.67
C SER A 228 10.23 17.39 -1.69
N ASN A 229 9.83 17.61 -2.96
CA ASN A 229 9.73 16.54 -3.95
C ASN A 229 11.09 15.91 -4.29
N GLU A 230 12.14 16.71 -4.45
CA GLU A 230 13.48 16.19 -4.74
C GLU A 230 13.96 15.28 -3.61
N LYS A 231 13.86 15.74 -2.36
CA LYS A 231 14.26 14.93 -1.19
C LYS A 231 13.44 13.64 -1.10
N LEU A 232 12.13 13.72 -1.31
CA LEU A 232 11.23 12.57 -1.33
C LEU A 232 11.68 11.51 -2.35
N CYS A 233 11.96 11.93 -3.59
CA CYS A 233 12.44 11.06 -4.65
C CYS A 233 13.82 10.45 -4.33
N ARG A 234 14.74 11.24 -3.76
CA ARG A 234 16.06 10.75 -3.35
C ARG A 234 15.97 9.70 -2.24
N VAL A 235 15.14 9.91 -1.23
CA VAL A 235 14.91 8.89 -0.19
C VAL A 235 14.35 7.61 -0.79
N ARG A 236 13.34 7.72 -1.66
CA ARG A 236 12.79 6.55 -2.37
C ARG A 236 13.87 5.80 -3.16
N ALA A 237 14.71 6.50 -3.91
CA ALA A 237 15.78 5.91 -4.72
C ALA A 237 16.82 5.17 -3.89
N VAL A 238 17.09 5.60 -2.65
CA VAL A 238 17.98 4.87 -1.75
C VAL A 238 17.37 3.53 -1.35
N PHE A 239 16.10 3.50 -0.94
CA PHE A 239 15.44 2.25 -0.55
C PHE A 239 15.25 1.28 -1.73
N GLU A 240 15.06 1.77 -2.95
CA GLU A 240 14.88 0.94 -4.15
C GLU A 240 16.12 0.12 -4.55
N LYS A 241 17.29 0.44 -4.01
CA LYS A 241 18.51 -0.33 -4.25
C LYS A 241 18.51 -1.71 -3.56
N PHE A 242 17.64 -1.88 -2.56
CA PHE A 242 17.56 -3.08 -1.73
C PHE A 242 16.20 -3.76 -1.86
N ASN A 243 16.05 -4.93 -1.24
CA ASN A 243 14.71 -5.43 -0.97
C ASN A 243 13.98 -4.39 -0.12
N LEU A 244 12.92 -3.83 -0.67
CA LEU A 244 12.25 -2.66 -0.11
C LEU A 244 11.68 -2.93 1.30
N ILE A 245 11.14 -4.13 1.53
CA ILE A 245 10.58 -4.52 2.83
C ILE A 245 11.73 -4.66 3.84
N SER A 246 12.77 -5.40 3.48
CA SER A 246 13.98 -5.56 4.29
C SER A 246 14.60 -4.22 4.67
N GLY A 247 14.76 -3.31 3.70
CA GLY A 247 15.31 -1.97 3.92
C GLY A 247 14.48 -1.13 4.88
N LEU A 248 13.15 -1.15 4.74
CA LEU A 248 12.25 -0.42 5.64
C LEU A 248 12.31 -0.96 7.07
N HIS A 249 12.27 -2.28 7.23
CA HIS A 249 12.40 -2.92 8.54
C HIS A 249 13.76 -2.65 9.17
N THR A 250 14.85 -2.77 8.41
CA THR A 250 16.21 -2.46 8.88
C THR A 250 16.31 -1.01 9.35
N PHE A 251 15.83 -0.06 8.57
CA PHE A 251 15.84 1.36 8.95
C PHE A 251 15.02 1.62 10.23
N MET A 252 13.80 1.09 10.30
CA MET A 252 12.92 1.27 11.46
C MET A 252 13.44 0.57 12.72
N SER A 253 14.17 -0.53 12.57
CA SER A 253 14.76 -1.27 13.69
C SER A 253 15.90 -0.52 14.39
N GLN A 254 16.46 0.51 13.77
CA GLN A 254 17.46 1.37 14.39
C GLN A 254 16.89 2.16 15.60
N ASP A 255 15.60 2.40 15.59
CA ASP A 255 14.91 3.10 16.66
C ASP A 255 14.10 2.19 17.59
N ASN A 256 13.53 1.11 17.03
CA ASN A 256 12.63 0.24 17.78
C ASN A 256 12.76 -1.21 17.35
N ASN A 257 13.15 -2.06 18.28
CA ASN A 257 13.37 -3.49 18.05
C ASN A 257 12.14 -4.26 17.53
N LYS A 258 10.92 -3.74 17.71
CA LYS A 258 9.70 -4.38 17.16
C LYS A 258 9.70 -4.56 15.65
N TYR A 259 10.54 -3.82 14.92
CA TYR A 259 10.68 -3.94 13.47
C TYR A 259 11.70 -4.99 13.01
N LYS A 260 12.37 -5.71 13.93
CA LYS A 260 13.43 -6.67 13.58
C LYS A 260 12.92 -7.97 12.97
N ASN A 261 11.67 -8.34 13.22
CA ASN A 261 11.12 -9.62 12.82
C ASN A 261 10.45 -9.55 11.46
N LEU A 262 10.84 -10.45 10.56
CA LEU A 262 10.24 -10.65 9.24
C LEU A 262 9.96 -12.13 9.02
N LEU A 263 8.92 -12.44 8.27
CA LEU A 263 8.61 -13.81 7.86
C LEU A 263 9.61 -14.29 6.79
N PRO A 264 10.24 -15.47 6.96
CA PRO A 264 11.04 -16.05 5.89
C PRO A 264 10.22 -16.23 4.60
N PRO A 265 10.80 -16.02 3.41
CA PRO A 265 12.24 -15.84 3.16
C PRO A 265 12.74 -14.40 3.31
N LEU A 266 11.90 -13.46 3.76
CA LEU A 266 12.35 -12.11 4.04
C LEU A 266 13.23 -12.07 5.29
N LYS A 267 14.20 -11.16 5.30
CA LYS A 267 15.13 -10.90 6.41
C LYS A 267 15.52 -9.44 6.45
N LEU A 268 16.09 -8.98 7.54
CA LEU A 268 16.77 -7.67 7.57
C LEU A 268 17.91 -7.65 6.56
N LEU A 269 18.30 -6.45 6.16
CA LEU A 269 19.54 -6.27 5.38
C LEU A 269 20.75 -6.72 6.22
N GLU A 270 21.72 -7.34 5.56
CA GLU A 270 22.93 -7.79 6.24
C GLU A 270 24.00 -6.71 6.23
N ASN A 271 24.79 -6.67 7.32
CA ASN A 271 25.95 -5.82 7.56
C ASN A 271 26.29 -4.76 6.50
N GLN A 272 26.79 -5.17 5.35
CA GLN A 272 27.24 -4.23 4.30
C GLN A 272 26.08 -3.47 3.67
N GLU A 273 24.95 -4.12 3.42
CA GLU A 273 23.75 -3.49 2.85
C GLU A 273 23.12 -2.52 3.86
N GLU A 274 23.08 -2.88 5.15
CA GLU A 274 22.60 -2.00 6.22
C GLU A 274 23.46 -0.74 6.32
N ILE A 275 24.81 -0.89 6.36
CA ILE A 275 25.75 0.23 6.39
C ILE A 275 25.53 1.13 5.15
N GLU A 276 25.38 0.55 3.96
CA GLU A 276 25.15 1.30 2.73
C GLU A 276 23.82 2.06 2.79
N LEU A 277 22.73 1.42 3.21
CA LEU A 277 21.41 2.05 3.37
C LEU A 277 21.51 3.26 4.29
N LEU A 278 22.01 3.07 5.52
CA LEU A 278 22.09 4.11 6.54
C LEU A 278 23.00 5.26 6.13
N SER A 279 24.18 4.94 5.55
CA SER A 279 25.11 5.94 5.03
C SER A 279 24.50 6.78 3.90
N ASN A 280 23.81 6.15 2.94
CA ASN A 280 23.18 6.87 1.85
C ASN A 280 22.02 7.75 2.32
N LEU A 281 21.22 7.30 3.29
CA LEU A 281 20.17 8.12 3.90
C LEU A 281 20.74 9.30 4.66
N LYS A 282 21.83 9.10 5.42
CA LYS A 282 22.52 10.16 6.15
C LYS A 282 23.08 11.24 5.21
N LYS A 283 23.66 10.87 4.06
CA LYS A 283 24.15 11.84 3.04
C LYS A 283 23.07 12.77 2.50
N ILE A 284 21.80 12.36 2.55
CA ILE A 284 20.65 13.18 2.14
C ILE A 284 19.91 13.76 3.36
N GLU A 285 20.53 13.73 4.53
CA GLU A 285 19.98 14.23 5.79
C GLU A 285 18.62 13.62 6.17
N PHE A 286 18.45 12.32 5.90
CA PHE A 286 17.26 11.57 6.25
C PHE A 286 17.61 10.54 7.34
N GLU A 287 17.22 10.85 8.58
CA GLU A 287 17.55 10.05 9.76
C GLU A 287 16.27 9.75 10.56
N ILE A 288 16.24 8.59 11.21
CA ILE A 288 15.05 8.13 11.95
C ILE A 288 14.69 9.05 13.11
N ASN A 289 15.67 9.63 13.78
CA ASN A 289 15.46 10.55 14.91
C ASN A 289 14.76 11.86 14.50
N LYS A 290 14.89 12.27 13.23
CA LYS A 290 14.22 13.46 12.69
C LYS A 290 12.75 13.19 12.34
N LEU A 291 12.31 11.92 12.28
CA LEU A 291 10.92 11.55 12.05
C LEU A 291 10.03 11.78 13.30
N LYS A 292 10.65 11.97 14.48
CA LYS A 292 9.93 12.24 15.75
C LYS A 292 9.70 13.71 16.00
N ALA A 293 10.38 14.59 15.29
CA ALA A 293 10.41 16.04 15.54
C ALA A 293 9.55 16.86 14.58
N ALA A 294 8.85 16.21 13.66
CA ALA A 294 7.92 16.82 12.70
C ALA A 294 6.47 16.52 13.09
#